data_eaebf35dc764ebb9815e6c69696a5b1d
#
_entry.id   eaebf35dc764ebb9815e6c69696a5b1d
#
_cell.length_a   1.000
_cell.length_b   1.000
_cell.length_c   1.000
_cell.angle_alpha   90.00
_cell.angle_beta   90.00
_cell.angle_gamma   90.00
#
_symmetry.space_group_name_H-M   'P 1'
#
loop_
_entity.id
_entity.type
_entity.pdbx_description
1 polymer ?
#
loop_
_entity_poly.entity_id
_entity_poly.type
_entity_poly.pdbx_seq_one_letter_code
_entity_poly.pdbx_strand_id
1 'polypeptide(L)'
;MCSFCNQNKITGQAYQPTPLDVEQTLDKAASDLGERTKNAEIAFFGGSFTAIDRIYMLSLLDATKKFRDKFCGIRISTRPDYIDKEILDILKSYGVTSIELGAQSMSDDVLFANDRGHSAESVFKSSELIKSYGFSLGLQMMTGLYKSDIQKDLYTAETFVKINPDTVRIYPTVIMKDTKLAELYLNGEYTPYS
;
A
#
# COMPACT_ATOMS: atom_id res chain seq x y z
N MET A 1 0.13 4.27 -14.47
CA MET A 1 -0.06 5.07 -13.22
C MET A 1 -1.55 5.12 -12.99
N CYS A 2 -2.04 4.96 -11.73
CA CYS A 2 -3.48 4.99 -11.47
C CYS A 2 -4.09 6.37 -11.75
N SER A 3 -5.37 6.39 -12.17
CA SER A 3 -6.06 7.62 -12.62
C SER A 3 -6.10 8.75 -11.59
N PHE A 4 -6.06 8.41 -10.30
CA PHE A 4 -6.19 9.32 -9.15
C PHE A 4 -4.86 9.63 -8.45
N CYS A 5 -3.73 9.03 -8.87
CA CYS A 5 -2.49 9.08 -8.10
C CYS A 5 -1.44 9.99 -8.75
N ASN A 6 -0.91 10.91 -7.94
CA ASN A 6 0.33 11.64 -8.23
C ASN A 6 1.24 11.54 -7.01
N GLN A 7 2.09 10.51 -7.00
CA GLN A 7 2.88 10.14 -5.83
C GLN A 7 3.80 11.28 -5.36
N ASN A 8 4.43 12.00 -6.28
CA ASN A 8 5.32 13.12 -5.95
C ASN A 8 4.58 14.23 -5.19
N LYS A 9 3.31 14.49 -5.54
CA LYS A 9 2.49 15.49 -4.84
C LYS A 9 1.94 14.98 -3.51
N ILE A 10 1.62 13.69 -3.42
CA ILE A 10 1.10 13.07 -2.18
C ILE A 10 2.19 13.03 -1.10
N THR A 11 3.41 12.64 -1.46
CA THR A 11 4.50 12.52 -0.48
C THR A 11 5.29 13.81 -0.27
N GLY A 12 5.19 14.76 -1.19
CA GLY A 12 6.02 15.96 -1.19
C GLY A 12 7.51 15.68 -1.45
N GLN A 13 7.86 14.44 -1.82
CA GLN A 13 9.23 14.02 -2.08
C GLN A 13 9.53 14.06 -3.59
N ALA A 14 10.60 14.75 -3.94
CA ALA A 14 11.05 14.86 -5.32
C ALA A 14 12.03 13.74 -5.73
N TYR A 15 12.49 12.91 -4.80
CA TYR A 15 13.47 11.84 -5.03
C TYR A 15 13.07 10.55 -4.29
N GLN A 16 13.63 9.45 -4.76
CA GLN A 16 13.47 8.16 -4.09
C GLN A 16 14.47 8.08 -2.91
N PRO A 17 14.05 7.62 -1.72
CA PRO A 17 14.92 7.54 -0.55
C PRO A 17 16.07 6.55 -0.80
N THR A 18 17.26 6.93 -0.38
CA THR A 18 18.42 6.04 -0.39
C THR A 18 18.47 5.15 0.87
N PRO A 19 19.27 4.06 0.88
CA PRO A 19 19.51 3.30 2.10
C PRO A 19 20.01 4.17 3.26
N LEU A 20 20.81 5.20 2.98
CA LEU A 20 21.29 6.14 3.98
C LEU A 20 20.16 6.97 4.60
N ASP A 21 19.19 7.42 3.78
CA ASP A 21 18.01 8.15 4.27
C ASP A 21 17.17 7.27 5.21
N VAL A 22 17.03 5.97 4.87
CA VAL A 22 16.36 4.99 5.75
C VAL A 22 17.09 4.87 7.07
N GLU A 23 18.42 4.68 7.06
CA GLU A 23 19.21 4.57 8.28
C GLU A 23 19.12 5.83 9.15
N GLN A 24 19.27 7.01 8.58
CA GLN A 24 19.18 8.28 9.29
C GLN A 24 17.78 8.49 9.90
N THR A 25 16.73 8.13 9.16
CA THR A 25 15.35 8.20 9.65
C THR A 25 15.15 7.28 10.85
N LEU A 26 15.65 6.04 10.77
CA LEU A 26 15.52 5.05 11.84
C LEU A 26 16.38 5.37 13.07
N ASP A 27 17.59 5.90 12.88
CA ASP A 27 18.43 6.36 13.98
C ASP A 27 17.76 7.53 14.74
N LYS A 28 17.19 8.49 13.99
CA LYS A 28 16.43 9.58 14.59
C LYS A 28 15.18 9.06 15.31
N ALA A 29 14.39 8.21 14.67
CA ALA A 29 13.18 7.64 15.27
C ALA A 29 13.51 6.84 16.54
N ALA A 30 14.62 6.07 16.54
CA ALA A 30 15.05 5.32 17.71
C ALA A 30 15.46 6.26 18.87
N SER A 31 16.11 7.36 18.56
CA SER A 31 16.46 8.39 19.57
C SER A 31 15.21 9.07 20.14
N ASP A 32 14.27 9.47 19.29
CA ASP A 32 13.07 10.22 19.69
C ASP A 32 12.05 9.35 20.46
N LEU A 33 11.95 8.07 20.11
CA LEU A 33 11.01 7.13 20.73
C LEU A 33 11.56 6.44 21.98
N GLY A 34 12.87 6.22 22.08
CA GLY A 34 13.48 5.46 23.16
C GLY A 34 12.85 4.06 23.30
N GLU A 35 12.44 3.68 24.50
CA GLU A 35 11.79 2.38 24.76
C GLU A 35 10.49 2.15 23.99
N ARG A 36 9.83 3.20 23.50
CA ARG A 36 8.60 3.10 22.71
C ARG A 36 8.82 2.48 21.32
N THR A 37 10.05 2.38 20.85
CA THR A 37 10.40 1.68 19.60
C THR A 37 9.89 0.25 19.59
N LYS A 38 9.83 -0.43 20.74
CA LYS A 38 9.30 -1.79 20.88
C LYS A 38 7.83 -1.94 20.48
N ASN A 39 7.09 -0.82 20.42
CA ASN A 39 5.69 -0.75 19.99
C ASN A 39 5.52 -0.02 18.65
N ALA A 40 6.62 0.28 17.95
CA ALA A 40 6.62 0.99 16.68
C ALA A 40 7.11 0.08 15.55
N GLU A 41 6.46 0.17 14.39
CA GLU A 41 6.86 -0.53 13.17
C GLU A 41 7.66 0.40 12.25
N ILE A 42 8.60 -0.17 11.52
CA ILE A 42 9.23 0.48 10.37
C ILE A 42 8.24 0.33 9.20
N ALA A 43 7.89 1.42 8.50
CA ALA A 43 6.91 1.34 7.44
C ALA A 43 7.43 1.93 6.12
N PHE A 44 7.35 1.14 5.05
CA PHE A 44 7.61 1.58 3.68
C PHE A 44 6.28 1.88 2.97
N PHE A 45 6.00 3.18 2.80
CA PHE A 45 4.82 3.70 2.14
C PHE A 45 5.18 4.57 0.93
N GLY A 46 4.20 4.83 0.10
CA GLY A 46 4.31 5.81 -0.97
C GLY A 46 4.10 5.24 -2.37
N GLY A 47 4.25 3.97 -2.56
CA GLY A 47 4.05 3.27 -3.83
C GLY A 47 3.88 1.78 -3.62
N SER A 48 4.04 1.01 -4.68
CA SER A 48 4.05 -0.45 -4.58
C SER A 48 5.46 -0.92 -4.27
N PHE A 49 5.77 -1.17 -3.01
CA PHE A 49 7.12 -1.49 -2.55
C PHE A 49 7.74 -2.71 -3.26
N THR A 50 6.95 -3.73 -3.54
CA THR A 50 7.44 -4.94 -4.23
C THR A 50 7.49 -4.80 -5.76
N ALA A 51 7.00 -3.66 -6.30
CA ALA A 51 7.02 -3.36 -7.74
C ALA A 51 8.21 -2.50 -8.19
N ILE A 52 9.03 -2.03 -7.25
CA ILE A 52 10.25 -1.27 -7.56
C ILE A 52 11.37 -2.22 -8.00
N ASP A 53 12.47 -1.66 -8.51
CA ASP A 53 13.65 -2.46 -8.86
C ASP A 53 14.07 -3.38 -7.70
N ARG A 54 14.37 -4.63 -8.01
CA ARG A 54 14.67 -5.66 -7.01
C ARG A 54 15.90 -5.31 -6.18
N ILE A 55 16.97 -4.83 -6.81
CA ILE A 55 18.22 -4.47 -6.11
C ILE A 55 17.97 -3.30 -5.18
N TYR A 56 17.22 -2.31 -5.65
CA TYR A 56 16.84 -1.16 -4.85
C TYR A 56 15.95 -1.55 -3.67
N MET A 57 14.93 -2.39 -3.87
CA MET A 57 14.09 -2.92 -2.78
C MET A 57 14.93 -3.61 -1.70
N LEU A 58 15.84 -4.50 -2.11
CA LEU A 58 16.73 -5.20 -1.19
C LEU A 58 17.64 -4.25 -0.43
N SER A 59 18.17 -3.23 -1.09
CA SER A 59 19.04 -2.23 -0.44
C SER A 59 18.33 -1.44 0.65
N LEU A 60 17.05 -1.10 0.45
CA LEU A 60 16.22 -0.45 1.48
C LEU A 60 15.93 -1.38 2.66
N LEU A 61 15.64 -2.66 2.38
CA LEU A 61 15.45 -3.66 3.43
C LEU A 61 16.75 -3.94 4.19
N ASP A 62 17.91 -3.96 3.51
CA ASP A 62 19.21 -4.12 4.13
C ASP A 62 19.49 -3.02 5.16
N ALA A 63 19.13 -1.78 4.86
CA ALA A 63 19.28 -0.65 5.76
C ALA A 63 18.48 -0.78 7.08
N THR A 64 17.45 -1.64 7.11
CA THR A 64 16.69 -1.89 8.35
C THR A 64 17.33 -2.92 9.28
N LYS A 65 18.28 -3.72 8.80
CA LYS A 65 18.81 -4.89 9.53
C LYS A 65 19.36 -4.54 10.93
N LYS A 66 20.09 -3.43 11.05
CA LYS A 66 20.66 -2.99 12.33
C LYS A 66 19.62 -2.50 13.35
N PHE A 67 18.36 -2.34 12.92
CA PHE A 67 17.26 -1.87 13.76
C PHE A 67 16.26 -2.97 14.10
N ARG A 68 16.44 -4.19 13.60
CA ARG A 68 15.48 -5.29 13.72
C ARG A 68 15.07 -5.57 15.17
N ASP A 69 16.01 -5.49 16.09
CA ASP A 69 15.76 -5.76 17.52
C ASP A 69 15.22 -4.54 18.28
N LYS A 70 15.18 -3.37 17.63
CA LYS A 70 14.68 -2.13 18.23
C LYS A 70 13.20 -1.92 17.98
N PHE A 71 12.71 -2.24 16.77
CA PHE A 71 11.32 -2.05 16.35
C PHE A 71 10.55 -3.37 16.39
N CYS A 72 9.21 -3.30 16.54
CA CYS A 72 8.38 -4.51 16.65
C CYS A 72 8.13 -5.21 15.30
N GLY A 73 8.48 -4.63 14.17
CA GLY A 73 8.34 -5.23 12.86
C GLY A 73 8.53 -4.26 11.71
N ILE A 74 8.39 -4.78 10.51
CA ILE A 74 8.43 -4.00 9.26
C ILE A 74 7.10 -4.18 8.54
N ARG A 75 6.50 -3.05 8.14
CA ARG A 75 5.28 -3.00 7.34
C ARG A 75 5.61 -2.48 5.95
N ILE A 76 5.05 -3.11 4.93
CA ILE A 76 5.15 -2.64 3.55
C ILE A 76 3.77 -2.44 2.95
N SER A 77 3.66 -1.50 1.99
CA SER A 77 2.45 -1.30 1.21
C SER A 77 2.72 -1.63 -0.26
N THR A 78 1.86 -2.43 -0.87
CA THR A 78 2.04 -2.85 -2.26
C THR A 78 0.72 -3.14 -2.97
N ARG A 79 0.80 -3.47 -4.26
CA ARG A 79 -0.34 -3.92 -5.07
C ARG A 79 -0.47 -5.44 -5.04
N PRO A 80 -1.72 -5.97 -5.19
CA PRO A 80 -1.96 -7.41 -5.19
C PRO A 80 -1.18 -8.19 -6.27
N ASP A 81 -1.01 -7.61 -7.45
CA ASP A 81 -0.35 -8.23 -8.61
C ASP A 81 1.20 -8.31 -8.51
N TYR A 82 1.78 -7.79 -7.42
CA TYR A 82 3.21 -7.85 -7.13
C TYR A 82 3.52 -8.69 -5.88
N ILE A 83 2.64 -9.65 -5.58
CA ILE A 83 2.82 -10.65 -4.51
C ILE A 83 2.88 -12.03 -5.12
N ASP A 84 3.99 -12.72 -4.87
CA ASP A 84 4.22 -14.13 -5.18
C ASP A 84 5.02 -14.80 -4.05
N LYS A 85 5.26 -16.09 -4.18
CA LYS A 85 5.99 -16.86 -3.15
C LYS A 85 7.42 -16.38 -2.96
N GLU A 86 8.12 -16.09 -4.07
CA GLU A 86 9.51 -15.61 -4.02
C GLU A 86 9.61 -14.29 -3.25
N ILE A 87 8.71 -13.34 -3.55
CA ILE A 87 8.64 -12.06 -2.83
C ILE A 87 8.36 -12.28 -1.36
N LEU A 88 7.42 -13.15 -1.00
CA LEU A 88 7.08 -13.40 0.41
C LEU A 88 8.23 -14.07 1.17
N ASP A 89 8.97 -14.99 0.53
CA ASP A 89 10.18 -15.60 1.11
C ASP A 89 11.23 -14.52 1.40
N ILE A 90 11.47 -13.61 0.47
CA ILE A 90 12.37 -12.47 0.65
C ILE A 90 11.90 -11.60 1.82
N LEU A 91 10.66 -11.12 1.79
CA LEU A 91 10.12 -10.24 2.83
C LEU A 91 10.22 -10.88 4.22
N LYS A 92 9.94 -12.19 4.32
CA LYS A 92 10.05 -12.94 5.56
C LYS A 92 11.49 -13.03 6.07
N SER A 93 12.45 -13.24 5.17
CA SER A 93 13.88 -13.28 5.52
C SER A 93 14.39 -11.95 6.09
N TYR A 94 13.79 -10.84 5.65
CA TYR A 94 14.11 -9.49 6.15
C TYR A 94 13.33 -9.07 7.41
N GLY A 95 12.42 -9.92 7.91
CA GLY A 95 11.66 -9.64 9.13
C GLY A 95 10.48 -8.71 8.90
N VAL A 96 9.95 -8.67 7.67
CA VAL A 96 8.64 -8.04 7.42
C VAL A 96 7.58 -8.80 8.20
N THR A 97 6.69 -8.08 8.87
CA THR A 97 5.61 -8.64 9.71
C THR A 97 4.23 -8.35 9.14
N SER A 98 4.08 -7.26 8.41
CA SER A 98 2.79 -6.78 7.93
C SER A 98 2.85 -6.36 6.47
N ILE A 99 1.86 -6.76 5.68
CA ILE A 99 1.71 -6.39 4.27
C ILE A 99 0.35 -5.75 4.06
N GLU A 100 0.35 -4.51 3.58
CA GLU A 100 -0.87 -3.79 3.20
C GLU A 100 -1.07 -3.84 1.69
N LEU A 101 -2.20 -4.38 1.25
CA LEU A 101 -2.59 -4.43 -0.16
C LEU A 101 -3.45 -3.24 -0.54
N GLY A 102 -3.01 -2.48 -1.51
CA GLY A 102 -3.80 -1.42 -2.14
C GLY A 102 -4.84 -2.01 -3.10
N ALA A 103 -5.87 -2.67 -2.60
CA ALA A 103 -6.95 -3.24 -3.40
C ALA A 103 -7.80 -2.15 -4.06
N GLN A 104 -8.16 -1.13 -3.32
CA GLN A 104 -8.94 0.05 -3.67
C GLN A 104 -10.42 -0.23 -3.94
N SER A 105 -10.77 -1.26 -4.70
CA SER A 105 -12.13 -1.75 -4.98
C SER A 105 -12.11 -3.26 -5.20
N MET A 106 -13.26 -3.89 -5.03
CA MET A 106 -13.50 -5.29 -5.43
C MET A 106 -14.43 -5.38 -6.65
N SER A 107 -14.70 -4.27 -7.33
CA SER A 107 -15.41 -4.20 -8.61
C SER A 107 -14.41 -4.03 -9.75
N ASP A 108 -14.31 -5.03 -10.65
CA ASP A 108 -13.32 -5.03 -11.73
C ASP A 108 -13.51 -3.90 -12.72
N ASP A 109 -14.75 -3.48 -12.98
CA ASP A 109 -15.05 -2.33 -13.83
C ASP A 109 -14.54 -1.00 -13.22
N VAL A 110 -14.61 -0.85 -11.89
CA VAL A 110 -14.05 0.29 -11.17
C VAL A 110 -12.51 0.24 -11.22
N LEU A 111 -11.93 -0.94 -10.98
CA LEU A 111 -10.47 -1.13 -11.06
C LEU A 111 -9.95 -0.78 -12.47
N PHE A 112 -10.61 -1.26 -13.50
CA PHE A 112 -10.25 -0.98 -14.88
C PHE A 112 -10.39 0.51 -15.22
N ALA A 113 -11.50 1.15 -14.87
CA ALA A 113 -11.73 2.57 -15.11
C ALA A 113 -10.69 3.49 -14.46
N ASN A 114 -10.08 3.02 -13.36
CA ASN A 114 -9.06 3.74 -12.61
C ASN A 114 -7.62 3.27 -12.88
N ASP A 115 -7.38 2.54 -13.96
CA ASP A 115 -6.05 2.09 -14.39
C ASP A 115 -5.29 1.32 -13.29
N ARG A 116 -6.01 0.48 -12.50
CA ARG A 116 -5.40 -0.23 -11.37
C ARG A 116 -4.45 -1.36 -11.80
N GLY A 117 -4.69 -1.98 -12.95
CA GLY A 117 -3.82 -3.03 -13.50
C GLY A 117 -3.88 -4.37 -12.77
N HIS A 118 -4.78 -4.53 -11.79
CA HIS A 118 -5.07 -5.80 -11.12
C HIS A 118 -6.57 -6.03 -11.05
N SER A 119 -7.00 -7.25 -10.75
CA SER A 119 -8.40 -7.65 -10.61
C SER A 119 -8.77 -7.94 -9.14
N ALA A 120 -10.06 -8.03 -8.86
CA ALA A 120 -10.58 -8.49 -7.57
C ALA A 120 -10.06 -9.90 -7.23
N GLU A 121 -9.95 -10.79 -8.23
CA GLU A 121 -9.40 -12.13 -8.05
C GLU A 121 -7.95 -12.10 -7.54
N SER A 122 -7.13 -11.18 -8.05
CA SER A 122 -5.74 -11.05 -7.57
C SER A 122 -5.67 -10.58 -6.13
N VAL A 123 -6.64 -9.77 -5.65
CA VAL A 123 -6.75 -9.40 -4.23
C VAL A 123 -7.01 -10.63 -3.37
N PHE A 124 -7.95 -11.50 -3.75
CA PHE A 124 -8.21 -12.75 -3.03
C PHE A 124 -6.97 -13.63 -2.96
N LYS A 125 -6.36 -13.94 -4.13
CA LYS A 125 -5.19 -14.81 -4.22
C LYS A 125 -4.00 -14.32 -3.39
N SER A 126 -3.68 -13.03 -3.50
CA SER A 126 -2.58 -12.44 -2.73
C SER A 126 -2.88 -12.39 -1.23
N SER A 127 -4.14 -12.12 -0.84
CA SER A 127 -4.56 -12.15 0.57
C SER A 127 -4.41 -13.52 1.20
N GLU A 128 -4.86 -14.58 0.52
CA GLU A 128 -4.69 -15.97 0.98
C GLU A 128 -3.21 -16.34 1.10
N LEU A 129 -2.41 -15.96 0.10
CA LEU A 129 -1.00 -16.26 0.09
C LEU A 129 -0.26 -15.55 1.24
N ILE A 130 -0.52 -14.26 1.47
CA ILE A 130 0.05 -13.47 2.57
C ILE A 130 -0.28 -14.11 3.92
N LYS A 131 -1.54 -14.46 4.14
CA LYS A 131 -1.99 -15.11 5.39
C LYS A 131 -1.35 -16.49 5.58
N SER A 132 -1.21 -17.28 4.51
CA SER A 132 -0.56 -18.61 4.57
C SER A 132 0.90 -18.54 4.98
N TYR A 133 1.58 -17.42 4.71
CA TYR A 133 2.95 -17.16 5.14
C TYR A 133 3.06 -16.61 6.57
N GLY A 134 1.94 -16.31 7.22
CA GLY A 134 1.89 -15.81 8.60
C GLY A 134 2.16 -14.31 8.73
N PHE A 135 2.04 -13.54 7.65
CA PHE A 135 2.06 -12.07 7.73
C PHE A 135 0.72 -11.54 8.21
N SER A 136 0.74 -10.43 8.93
CA SER A 136 -0.45 -9.61 9.14
C SER A 136 -0.88 -8.96 7.81
N LEU A 137 -2.15 -9.12 7.47
CA LEU A 137 -2.75 -8.61 6.24
C LEU A 137 -3.50 -7.30 6.50
N GLY A 138 -3.10 -6.23 5.83
CA GLY A 138 -3.90 -5.02 5.73
C GLY A 138 -4.55 -4.90 4.35
N LEU A 139 -5.79 -4.42 4.29
CA LEU A 139 -6.46 -4.07 3.03
C LEU A 139 -6.80 -2.59 3.00
N GLN A 140 -6.54 -1.95 1.87
CA GLN A 140 -6.89 -0.55 1.64
C GLN A 140 -7.97 -0.46 0.56
N MET A 141 -9.06 0.26 0.84
CA MET A 141 -10.09 0.62 -0.13
C MET A 141 -10.18 2.14 -0.29
N MET A 142 -10.69 2.55 -1.43
CA MET A 142 -11.06 3.93 -1.69
C MET A 142 -12.56 4.01 -2.00
N THR A 143 -13.24 4.99 -1.38
CA THR A 143 -14.65 5.28 -1.67
C THR A 143 -14.77 6.40 -2.70
N GLY A 144 -15.77 6.30 -3.55
CA GLY A 144 -16.06 7.32 -4.56
C GLY A 144 -15.06 7.38 -5.70
N LEU A 145 -14.44 6.27 -6.09
CA LEU A 145 -13.60 6.18 -7.30
C LEU A 145 -14.43 6.44 -8.58
N TYR A 146 -13.76 6.86 -9.64
CA TYR A 146 -14.43 7.00 -10.94
C TYR A 146 -15.14 5.70 -11.34
N LYS A 147 -16.39 5.81 -11.80
CA LYS A 147 -17.30 4.67 -12.06
C LYS A 147 -17.70 3.82 -10.85
N SER A 148 -17.33 4.22 -9.62
CA SER A 148 -17.89 3.64 -8.41
C SER A 148 -19.20 4.32 -8.01
N ASP A 149 -19.95 3.63 -7.17
CA ASP A 149 -21.14 4.09 -6.49
C ASP A 149 -21.17 3.50 -5.06
N ILE A 150 -22.14 3.91 -4.27
CA ILE A 150 -22.29 3.45 -2.87
C ILE A 150 -22.43 1.93 -2.79
N GLN A 151 -23.11 1.28 -3.76
CA GLN A 151 -23.33 -0.17 -3.74
C GLN A 151 -22.02 -0.92 -4.01
N LYS A 152 -21.19 -0.45 -4.93
CA LYS A 152 -19.87 -1.03 -5.21
C LYS A 152 -18.89 -0.81 -4.06
N ASP A 153 -18.96 0.34 -3.39
CA ASP A 153 -18.14 0.61 -2.22
C ASP A 153 -18.55 -0.28 -1.04
N LEU A 154 -19.86 -0.47 -0.81
CA LEU A 154 -20.37 -1.41 0.19
C LEU A 154 -19.98 -2.86 -0.15
N TYR A 155 -20.13 -3.28 -1.40
CA TYR A 155 -19.69 -4.59 -1.86
C TYR A 155 -18.20 -4.83 -1.58
N THR A 156 -17.37 -3.79 -1.79
CA THR A 156 -15.94 -3.86 -1.47
C THR A 156 -15.72 -4.06 0.04
N ALA A 157 -16.41 -3.29 0.87
CA ALA A 157 -16.30 -3.41 2.33
C ALA A 157 -16.77 -4.79 2.83
N GLU A 158 -17.92 -5.30 2.34
CA GLU A 158 -18.43 -6.62 2.68
C GLU A 158 -17.47 -7.74 2.24
N THR A 159 -16.83 -7.56 1.08
CA THR A 159 -15.84 -8.52 0.58
C THR A 159 -14.60 -8.52 1.45
N PHE A 160 -14.15 -7.36 1.93
CA PHE A 160 -13.04 -7.27 2.89
C PHE A 160 -13.36 -7.98 4.20
N VAL A 161 -14.59 -7.85 4.71
CA VAL A 161 -15.02 -8.60 5.90
C VAL A 161 -14.91 -10.11 5.67
N LYS A 162 -15.28 -10.62 4.49
CA LYS A 162 -15.16 -12.05 4.13
C LYS A 162 -13.69 -12.51 4.00
N ILE A 163 -12.80 -11.66 3.48
CA ILE A 163 -11.35 -11.93 3.44
C ILE A 163 -10.77 -11.97 4.86
N ASN A 164 -11.37 -11.23 5.80
CA ASN A 164 -10.96 -11.15 7.19
C ASN A 164 -9.50 -10.73 7.36
N PRO A 165 -9.12 -9.50 6.95
CA PRO A 165 -7.79 -8.94 7.19
C PRO A 165 -7.62 -8.52 8.65
N ASP A 166 -6.37 -8.35 9.10
CA ASP A 166 -6.05 -7.85 10.44
C ASP A 166 -6.33 -6.34 10.55
N THR A 167 -6.18 -5.60 9.45
CA THR A 167 -6.46 -4.16 9.41
C THR A 167 -7.14 -3.75 8.10
N VAL A 168 -7.99 -2.73 8.18
CA VAL A 168 -8.61 -2.09 7.01
C VAL A 168 -8.37 -0.59 7.06
N ARG A 169 -8.01 -0.01 5.92
CA ARG A 169 -7.96 1.44 5.74
C ARG A 169 -8.95 1.86 4.66
N ILE A 170 -9.74 2.89 4.95
CA ILE A 170 -10.72 3.46 4.02
C ILE A 170 -10.30 4.89 3.72
N TYR A 171 -10.06 5.18 2.44
CA TYR A 171 -9.70 6.51 1.98
C TYR A 171 -10.80 7.09 1.10
N PRO A 172 -11.32 8.29 1.39
CA PRO A 172 -12.15 9.00 0.43
C PRO A 172 -11.29 9.39 -0.79
N THR A 173 -11.90 9.35 -1.97
CA THR A 173 -11.23 9.79 -3.19
C THR A 173 -11.11 11.31 -3.19
N VAL A 174 -9.89 11.81 -3.26
CA VAL A 174 -9.56 13.24 -3.35
C VAL A 174 -9.01 13.53 -4.74
N ILE A 175 -9.50 14.62 -5.35
CA ILE A 175 -9.04 15.04 -6.68
C ILE A 175 -7.69 15.74 -6.55
N MET A 176 -6.66 15.11 -7.06
CA MET A 176 -5.30 15.64 -7.07
C MET A 176 -5.00 16.29 -8.42
N LYS A 177 -4.37 17.46 -8.43
CA LYS A 177 -3.90 18.12 -9.66
C LYS A 177 -2.95 17.22 -10.45
N ASP A 178 -2.98 17.36 -11.76
CA ASP A 178 -2.14 16.63 -12.72
C ASP A 178 -2.37 15.10 -12.63
N THR A 179 -3.64 14.71 -12.51
CA THR A 179 -4.10 13.33 -12.57
C THR A 179 -5.22 13.19 -13.61
N LYS A 180 -5.37 12.01 -14.20
CA LYS A 180 -6.50 11.71 -15.10
C LYS A 180 -7.86 11.97 -14.43
N LEU A 181 -7.97 11.70 -13.12
CA LEU A 181 -9.19 11.97 -12.37
C LEU A 181 -9.51 13.47 -12.30
N ALA A 182 -8.50 14.34 -12.21
CA ALA A 182 -8.71 15.77 -12.26
C ALA A 182 -9.22 16.24 -13.64
N GLU A 183 -8.71 15.66 -14.72
CA GLU A 183 -9.19 15.94 -16.07
C GLU A 183 -10.66 15.51 -16.22
N LEU A 184 -11.02 14.31 -15.77
CA LEU A 184 -12.42 13.81 -15.78
C LEU A 184 -13.35 14.71 -14.96
N TYR A 185 -12.90 15.23 -13.84
CA TYR A 185 -13.66 16.17 -13.02
C TYR A 185 -13.87 17.50 -13.76
N LEU A 186 -12.82 18.07 -14.34
CA LEU A 186 -12.92 19.34 -15.07
C LEU A 186 -13.81 19.24 -16.32
N ASN A 187 -13.84 18.08 -16.96
CA ASN A 187 -14.71 17.81 -18.11
C ASN A 187 -16.16 17.45 -17.72
N GLY A 188 -16.49 17.38 -16.43
CA GLY A 188 -17.83 17.01 -15.97
C GLY A 188 -18.16 15.52 -16.07
N GLU A 189 -17.15 14.68 -16.33
CA GLU A 189 -17.30 13.22 -16.44
C GLU A 189 -17.23 12.49 -15.09
N TYR A 190 -16.70 13.14 -14.07
CA TYR A 190 -16.61 12.63 -12.71
C TYR A 190 -17.11 13.65 -11.68
N THR A 191 -17.89 13.18 -10.73
CA THR A 191 -18.33 13.97 -9.57
C THR A 191 -17.96 13.22 -8.30
N PRO A 192 -17.21 13.86 -7.36
CA PRO A 192 -16.92 13.22 -6.07
C PRO A 192 -18.18 13.07 -5.23
N TYR A 193 -18.16 12.20 -4.25
CA TYR A 193 -19.21 12.12 -3.23
C TYR A 193 -19.30 13.45 -2.46
N SER A 194 -20.53 13.87 -2.14
CA SER A 194 -20.84 15.06 -1.35
C SER A 194 -20.71 14.79 0.14
#